data_c73a7468e4f559ab8b8120433cb2c1a0
#
_entry.id   c73a7468e4f559ab8b8120433cb2c1a0
#
_cell.length_a   1.000
_cell.length_b   1.000
_cell.length_c   1.000
_cell.angle_alpha   90.00
_cell.angle_beta   90.00
_cell.angle_gamma   90.00
#
_symmetry.space_group_name_H-M   'P 1'
#
loop_
_entity.id
_entity.type
_entity.pdbx_description
1 polymer ?
#
loop_
_entity_poly.entity_id
_entity_poly.type
_entity_poly.pdbx_seq_one_letter_code
_entity_poly.pdbx_strand_id
1 'polypeptide(L)'
;MKLFKLILLCLFLISNAQADTIYQLIKIPNLEIYNIKTENKLRYLYAKQPFTIGIDNNINCYTPSKQDLDKKYTIIEKNLNRYSKSFLKKINLKYIVLCEDLSISGIGTAGIPDNIMKTLILDIKFNEKYFERVIHHEVFHIINDTFKEIFDENTWSNFNPKEFNYAECSTCTKKIGLETYSNSNGFITEYSQSTASEDMAEVFSHLMYGSLPNKIDPILEKKIKFIKNALSKIDNDFIL
;
A
#
# COMPACT_ATOMS: atom_id res chain seq x y z
N MET A 1 49.12 10.61 -1.04
CA MET A 1 48.66 9.55 -0.09
C MET A 1 47.32 9.85 0.59
N LYS A 2 47.03 11.07 1.06
CA LYS A 2 45.76 11.40 1.74
C LYS A 2 44.53 11.38 0.81
N LEU A 3 44.69 11.83 -0.46
CA LEU A 3 43.61 11.86 -1.46
C LEU A 3 43.15 10.48 -1.87
N PHE A 4 44.09 9.54 -2.02
CA PHE A 4 43.80 8.15 -2.40
C PHE A 4 43.03 7.39 -1.29
N LYS A 5 43.29 7.67 -0.02
CA LYS A 5 42.55 7.13 1.11
C LYS A 5 41.11 7.64 1.18
N LEU A 6 40.89 8.92 0.78
CA LEU A 6 39.56 9.54 0.78
C LEU A 6 38.68 8.94 -0.33
N ILE A 7 39.23 8.71 -1.53
CA ILE A 7 38.54 8.11 -2.66
C ILE A 7 38.18 6.63 -2.34
N LEU A 8 39.07 5.90 -1.68
CA LEU A 8 38.78 4.51 -1.27
C LEU A 8 37.66 4.44 -0.20
N LEU A 9 37.62 5.42 0.71
CA LEU A 9 36.56 5.51 1.74
C LEU A 9 35.20 5.85 1.12
N CYS A 10 35.16 6.73 0.10
CA CYS A 10 33.91 7.03 -0.63
C CYS A 10 33.38 5.84 -1.45
N LEU A 11 34.28 5.02 -2.03
CA LEU A 11 33.86 3.82 -2.75
C LEU A 11 33.28 2.74 -1.82
N PHE A 12 33.73 2.64 -0.57
CA PHE A 12 33.16 1.74 0.43
C PHE A 12 31.79 2.19 0.93
N LEU A 13 31.49 3.49 0.95
CA LEU A 13 30.17 4.00 1.37
C LEU A 13 29.08 3.80 0.32
N ILE A 14 29.42 3.72 -0.95
CA ILE A 14 28.44 3.52 -2.05
C ILE A 14 28.01 2.04 -2.17
N SER A 15 28.84 1.09 -1.72
CA SER A 15 28.53 -0.34 -1.83
C SER A 15 27.51 -0.86 -0.78
N ASN A 16 27.33 -0.16 0.33
CA ASN A 16 26.45 -0.61 1.41
C ASN A 16 24.96 -0.37 1.13
N ALA A 17 24.62 0.67 0.36
CA ALA A 17 23.20 0.98 0.06
C ALA A 17 22.52 0.00 -0.88
N GLN A 18 23.26 -0.69 -1.76
CA GLN A 18 22.71 -1.72 -2.65
C GLN A 18 22.60 -3.10 -1.99
N ALA A 19 23.45 -3.41 -1.03
CA ALA A 19 23.42 -4.66 -0.31
C ALA A 19 22.18 -4.78 0.60
N ASP A 20 21.77 -3.68 1.26
CA ASP A 20 20.61 -3.68 2.15
C ASP A 20 19.29 -3.97 1.43
N THR A 21 19.12 -3.48 0.19
CA THR A 21 17.89 -3.70 -0.58
C THR A 21 17.74 -5.16 -1.01
N ILE A 22 18.83 -5.86 -1.30
CA ILE A 22 18.83 -7.31 -1.62
C ILE A 22 18.61 -8.13 -0.35
N TYR A 23 19.22 -7.73 0.75
CA TYR A 23 19.07 -8.42 2.06
C TYR A 23 17.64 -8.37 2.60
N GLN A 24 16.89 -7.30 2.35
CA GLN A 24 15.51 -7.16 2.82
C GLN A 24 14.53 -8.06 2.04
N LEU A 25 14.76 -8.25 0.74
CA LEU A 25 13.98 -9.21 -0.06
C LEU A 25 14.23 -10.66 0.37
N ILE A 26 15.46 -10.99 0.80
CA ILE A 26 15.83 -12.30 1.35
C ILE A 26 15.16 -12.54 2.72
N LYS A 27 14.65 -11.49 3.38
CA LYS A 27 13.95 -11.62 4.67
C LYS A 27 12.54 -12.22 4.56
N ILE A 28 11.98 -12.31 3.36
CA ILE A 28 10.76 -13.10 3.13
C ILE A 28 11.20 -14.47 2.61
N PRO A 29 11.28 -15.48 3.44
CA PRO A 29 11.77 -16.80 3.03
C PRO A 29 10.72 -17.52 2.19
N ASN A 30 11.17 -18.53 1.45
CA ASN A 30 10.30 -19.48 0.75
C ASN A 30 9.36 -18.87 -0.28
N LEU A 31 9.76 -17.79 -0.94
CA LEU A 31 9.01 -17.26 -2.07
C LEU A 31 9.34 -17.99 -3.36
N GLU A 32 8.32 -18.22 -4.18
CA GLU A 32 8.44 -18.72 -5.53
C GLU A 32 7.89 -17.72 -6.55
N ILE A 33 8.48 -17.67 -7.73
CA ILE A 33 8.04 -16.79 -8.82
C ILE A 33 6.73 -17.35 -9.37
N TYR A 34 5.68 -16.52 -9.37
CA TYR A 34 4.42 -16.81 -10.05
C TYR A 34 4.41 -16.26 -11.48
N ASN A 35 4.60 -14.95 -11.63
CA ASN A 35 4.70 -14.30 -12.94
C ASN A 35 5.63 -13.08 -12.90
N ILE A 36 6.56 -12.99 -13.84
CA ILE A 36 7.48 -11.86 -14.04
C ILE A 36 7.39 -11.21 -15.42
N LYS A 37 6.54 -11.76 -16.30
CA LYS A 37 6.33 -11.27 -17.67
C LYS A 37 5.07 -10.43 -17.76
N THR A 38 5.01 -9.34 -16.98
CA THR A 38 3.85 -8.44 -16.90
C THR A 38 4.09 -7.15 -17.68
N GLU A 39 3.03 -6.54 -18.18
CA GLU A 39 3.10 -5.29 -18.97
C GLU A 39 3.67 -4.13 -18.15
N ASN A 40 3.21 -3.97 -16.91
CA ASN A 40 3.64 -2.93 -15.98
C ASN A 40 4.96 -3.22 -15.27
N LYS A 41 5.59 -4.40 -15.53
CA LYS A 41 6.86 -4.86 -14.97
C LYS A 41 6.83 -5.20 -13.47
N LEU A 42 5.67 -5.32 -12.86
CA LEU A 42 5.53 -5.93 -11.55
C LEU A 42 5.94 -7.41 -11.61
N ARG A 43 6.51 -7.88 -10.53
CA ARG A 43 6.92 -9.27 -10.35
C ARG A 43 6.07 -9.90 -9.27
N TYR A 44 5.30 -10.90 -9.63
CA TYR A 44 4.43 -11.62 -8.73
C TYR A 44 5.13 -12.87 -8.20
N LEU A 45 5.15 -12.96 -6.87
CA LEU A 45 5.69 -14.10 -6.12
C LEU A 45 4.58 -14.63 -5.21
N TYR A 46 4.73 -15.85 -4.73
CA TYR A 46 3.83 -16.40 -3.74
C TYR A 46 4.59 -17.15 -2.66
N ALA A 47 3.99 -17.30 -1.49
CA ALA A 47 4.54 -18.08 -0.39
C ALA A 47 4.46 -19.58 -0.71
N LYS A 48 5.59 -20.20 -1.07
CA LYS A 48 5.67 -21.67 -1.28
C LYS A 48 5.53 -22.46 0.01
N GLN A 49 5.94 -21.86 1.12
CA GLN A 49 5.75 -22.34 2.48
C GLN A 49 5.35 -21.15 3.36
N PRO A 50 4.69 -21.40 4.49
CA PRO A 50 4.40 -20.34 5.45
C PRO A 50 5.68 -19.59 5.83
N PHE A 51 5.56 -18.28 6.03
CA PHE A 51 6.65 -17.47 6.52
C PHE A 51 6.22 -16.60 7.71
N THR A 52 7.20 -16.32 8.54
CA THR A 52 7.10 -15.37 9.65
C THR A 52 8.23 -14.38 9.53
N ILE A 53 7.91 -13.09 9.50
CA ILE A 53 8.85 -11.97 9.31
C ILE A 53 8.48 -10.78 10.20
N GLY A 54 9.19 -9.68 10.06
CA GLY A 54 8.95 -8.43 10.78
C GLY A 54 9.71 -8.37 12.10
N ILE A 55 9.49 -7.28 12.85
CA ILE A 55 10.07 -7.11 14.18
C ILE A 55 9.43 -8.13 15.12
N ASP A 56 10.25 -8.86 15.85
CA ASP A 56 9.81 -9.93 16.77
C ASP A 56 8.95 -11.01 16.10
N ASN A 57 9.14 -11.26 14.80
CA ASN A 57 8.37 -12.24 14.03
C ASN A 57 6.85 -12.05 14.13
N ASN A 58 6.42 -10.82 14.04
CA ASN A 58 5.02 -10.46 14.25
C ASN A 58 4.14 -10.51 12.99
N ILE A 59 4.73 -10.72 11.80
CA ILE A 59 4.02 -10.84 10.53
C ILE A 59 4.00 -12.31 10.11
N ASN A 60 2.82 -12.87 9.95
CA ASN A 60 2.63 -14.25 9.52
C ASN A 60 1.83 -14.31 8.24
N CYS A 61 2.19 -15.22 7.33
CA CYS A 61 1.45 -15.52 6.13
C CYS A 61 1.63 -16.98 5.71
N TYR A 62 0.56 -17.54 5.13
CA TYR A 62 0.51 -18.96 4.80
C TYR A 62 0.56 -19.19 3.29
N THR A 63 0.84 -20.44 2.92
CA THR A 63 0.92 -20.88 1.52
C THR A 63 -0.48 -20.90 0.89
N PRO A 64 -0.69 -20.21 -0.22
CA PRO A 64 -1.97 -20.25 -0.91
C PRO A 64 -2.20 -21.58 -1.63
N SER A 65 -3.46 -22.00 -1.72
CA SER A 65 -3.81 -23.07 -2.66
C SER A 65 -3.58 -22.59 -4.10
N LYS A 66 -3.18 -23.50 -5.00
CA LYS A 66 -2.99 -23.13 -6.41
C LYS A 66 -4.26 -22.58 -7.04
N GLN A 67 -5.43 -23.13 -6.71
CA GLN A 67 -6.72 -22.71 -7.24
C GLN A 67 -7.05 -21.26 -6.81
N ASP A 68 -6.89 -20.94 -5.53
CA ASP A 68 -7.17 -19.60 -5.01
C ASP A 68 -6.16 -18.58 -5.55
N LEU A 69 -4.89 -18.98 -5.66
CA LEU A 69 -3.83 -18.16 -6.24
C LEU A 69 -4.17 -17.78 -7.70
N ASP A 70 -4.53 -18.75 -8.55
CA ASP A 70 -4.85 -18.52 -9.95
C ASP A 70 -6.10 -17.62 -10.10
N LYS A 71 -7.15 -17.86 -9.27
CA LYS A 71 -8.36 -17.04 -9.24
C LYS A 71 -8.06 -15.60 -8.85
N LYS A 72 -7.35 -15.40 -7.75
CA LYS A 72 -7.09 -14.06 -7.19
C LYS A 72 -6.04 -13.29 -7.97
N TYR A 73 -5.04 -13.97 -8.55
CA TYR A 73 -4.05 -13.34 -9.42
C TYR A 73 -4.69 -12.54 -10.54
N THR A 74 -5.69 -13.08 -11.23
CA THR A 74 -6.38 -12.40 -12.33
C THR A 74 -7.02 -11.07 -11.87
N ILE A 75 -7.60 -11.06 -10.67
CA ILE A 75 -8.21 -9.86 -10.08
C ILE A 75 -7.12 -8.84 -9.73
N ILE A 76 -6.04 -9.31 -9.09
CA ILE A 76 -4.93 -8.45 -8.65
C ILE A 76 -4.24 -7.83 -9.86
N GLU A 77 -3.90 -8.63 -10.87
CA GLU A 77 -3.25 -8.16 -12.09
C GLU A 77 -4.10 -7.12 -12.82
N LYS A 78 -5.41 -7.36 -12.99
CA LYS A 78 -6.36 -6.39 -13.58
C LYS A 78 -6.31 -5.04 -12.87
N ASN A 79 -6.35 -5.03 -11.54
CA ASN A 79 -6.34 -3.81 -10.75
C ASN A 79 -4.98 -3.11 -10.79
N LEU A 80 -3.88 -3.86 -10.69
CA LEU A 80 -2.54 -3.29 -10.71
C LEU A 80 -2.09 -2.84 -12.12
N ASN A 81 -2.67 -3.36 -13.19
CA ASN A 81 -2.43 -2.89 -14.56
C ASN A 81 -3.02 -1.49 -14.83
N ARG A 82 -3.84 -0.96 -13.93
CA ARG A 82 -4.27 0.46 -13.98
C ARG A 82 -3.13 1.44 -13.70
N TYR A 83 -2.04 0.97 -13.08
CA TYR A 83 -0.86 1.77 -12.81
C TYR A 83 0.18 1.60 -13.92
N SER A 84 0.56 2.70 -14.57
CA SER A 84 1.58 2.67 -15.60
C SER A 84 2.93 2.23 -15.03
N LYS A 85 3.78 1.61 -15.88
CA LYS A 85 5.15 1.23 -15.51
C LYS A 85 5.95 2.43 -14.97
N SER A 86 5.76 3.63 -15.55
CA SER A 86 6.44 4.84 -15.11
C SER A 86 5.99 5.24 -13.70
N PHE A 87 4.70 5.18 -13.43
CA PHE A 87 4.14 5.48 -12.11
C PHE A 87 4.62 4.49 -11.05
N LEU A 88 4.55 3.19 -11.33
CA LEU A 88 5.04 2.15 -10.40
C LEU A 88 6.53 2.31 -10.06
N LYS A 89 7.34 2.77 -11.04
CA LYS A 89 8.73 3.11 -10.80
C LYS A 89 8.88 4.34 -9.89
N LYS A 90 8.04 5.37 -10.07
CA LYS A 90 8.06 6.58 -9.22
C LYS A 90 7.72 6.27 -7.77
N ILE A 91 6.72 5.42 -7.53
CA ILE A 91 6.33 4.99 -6.18
C ILE A 91 7.19 3.84 -5.63
N ASN A 92 8.21 3.42 -6.36
CA ASN A 92 9.15 2.38 -5.96
C ASN A 92 8.53 0.99 -5.71
N LEU A 93 7.37 0.67 -6.32
CA LEU A 93 6.75 -0.66 -6.24
C LEU A 93 7.27 -1.58 -7.34
N LYS A 94 7.70 -2.79 -6.97
CA LYS A 94 8.30 -3.76 -7.90
C LYS A 94 7.81 -5.20 -7.69
N TYR A 95 7.53 -5.59 -6.45
CA TYR A 95 7.19 -6.95 -6.09
C TYR A 95 5.81 -7.02 -5.46
N ILE A 96 5.04 -8.01 -5.87
CA ILE A 96 3.77 -8.39 -5.24
C ILE A 96 3.95 -9.79 -4.67
N VAL A 97 3.75 -9.95 -3.38
CA VAL A 97 3.82 -11.24 -2.69
C VAL A 97 2.43 -11.68 -2.31
N LEU A 98 2.04 -12.86 -2.77
CA LEU A 98 0.71 -13.44 -2.57
C LEU A 98 0.78 -14.55 -1.52
N CYS A 99 -0.07 -14.48 -0.52
CA CYS A 99 -0.17 -15.49 0.53
C CYS A 99 -1.58 -15.51 1.12
N GLU A 100 -1.85 -16.41 2.06
CA GLU A 100 -3.15 -16.54 2.74
C GLU A 100 -3.03 -16.21 4.21
N ASP A 101 -4.14 -15.74 4.81
CA ASP A 101 -4.27 -15.47 6.25
C ASP A 101 -3.13 -14.56 6.78
N LEU A 102 -2.88 -13.47 6.06
CA LEU A 102 -1.88 -12.48 6.43
C LEU A 102 -2.28 -11.78 7.73
N SER A 103 -1.36 -11.73 8.69
CA SER A 103 -1.61 -11.07 9.97
C SER A 103 -0.39 -10.34 10.50
N ILE A 104 -0.64 -9.28 11.28
CA ILE A 104 0.37 -8.55 12.06
C ILE A 104 -0.01 -8.65 13.54
N SER A 105 0.87 -9.21 14.36
CA SER A 105 0.63 -9.40 15.80
C SER A 105 -0.70 -10.14 16.09
N GLY A 106 -1.06 -11.09 15.22
CA GLY A 106 -2.30 -11.87 15.31
C GLY A 106 -3.56 -11.16 14.80
N ILE A 107 -3.44 -9.94 14.31
CA ILE A 107 -4.55 -9.19 13.68
C ILE A 107 -4.48 -9.40 12.18
N GLY A 108 -5.55 -9.97 11.58
CA GLY A 108 -5.65 -10.16 10.13
C GLY A 108 -5.63 -8.82 9.39
N THR A 109 -4.88 -8.75 8.30
CA THR A 109 -4.79 -7.58 7.42
C THR A 109 -4.89 -7.97 5.97
N ALA A 110 -5.37 -7.05 5.13
CA ALA A 110 -5.52 -7.27 3.69
C ALA A 110 -4.20 -7.20 2.94
N GLY A 111 -3.28 -6.37 3.41
CA GLY A 111 -1.97 -6.21 2.80
C GLY A 111 -0.96 -5.59 3.74
N ILE A 112 0.28 -5.64 3.34
CA ILE A 112 1.41 -4.98 4.01
C ILE A 112 2.26 -4.32 2.94
N PRO A 113 2.19 -2.99 2.82
CA PRO A 113 3.04 -2.21 1.92
C PRO A 113 4.42 -2.00 2.54
N ASP A 114 5.47 -2.09 1.75
CA ASP A 114 6.84 -1.76 2.14
C ASP A 114 7.59 -1.10 0.98
N ASN A 115 7.73 0.22 1.03
CA ASN A 115 8.42 0.98 0.00
C ASN A 115 9.95 0.76 -0.01
N ILE A 116 10.54 0.34 1.11
CA ILE A 116 11.97 0.03 1.22
C ILE A 116 12.27 -1.28 0.51
N MET A 117 11.47 -2.31 0.77
CA MET A 117 11.54 -3.59 0.04
C MET A 117 10.96 -3.53 -1.36
N LYS A 118 10.31 -2.43 -1.74
CA LYS A 118 9.61 -2.27 -3.04
C LYS A 118 8.52 -3.32 -3.23
N THR A 119 7.86 -3.70 -2.14
CA THR A 119 7.01 -4.87 -2.06
C THR A 119 5.64 -4.52 -1.49
N LEU A 120 4.62 -5.14 -2.04
CA LEU A 120 3.30 -5.22 -1.46
C LEU A 120 2.98 -6.69 -1.22
N ILE A 121 2.73 -7.07 0.03
CA ILE A 121 2.22 -8.39 0.40
C ILE A 121 0.70 -8.30 0.42
N LEU A 122 -0.01 -9.24 -0.18
CA LEU A 122 -1.48 -9.28 -0.24
C LEU A 122 -2.00 -10.61 0.29
N ASP A 123 -3.00 -10.53 1.16
CA ASP A 123 -3.80 -11.67 1.60
C ASP A 123 -4.85 -12.02 0.54
N ILE A 124 -4.66 -13.11 -0.17
CA ILE A 124 -5.62 -13.54 -1.20
C ILE A 124 -6.91 -14.14 -0.62
N LYS A 125 -7.00 -14.38 0.69
CA LYS A 125 -8.22 -14.80 1.41
C LYS A 125 -8.99 -13.63 2.00
N PHE A 126 -8.47 -12.41 1.90
CA PHE A 126 -9.20 -11.25 2.39
C PHE A 126 -10.61 -11.16 1.81
N ASN A 127 -11.51 -10.54 2.55
CA ASN A 127 -12.93 -10.45 2.25
C ASN A 127 -13.20 -10.05 0.79
N GLU A 128 -13.87 -10.93 0.03
CA GLU A 128 -14.07 -10.79 -1.41
C GLU A 128 -14.83 -9.52 -1.81
N LYS A 129 -15.76 -9.07 -0.96
CA LYS A 129 -16.56 -7.85 -1.17
C LYS A 129 -15.69 -6.59 -1.29
N TYR A 130 -14.59 -6.54 -0.56
CA TYR A 130 -13.72 -5.36 -0.50
C TYR A 130 -12.39 -5.55 -1.24
N PHE A 131 -12.10 -6.77 -1.72
CA PHE A 131 -10.78 -7.17 -2.16
C PHE A 131 -10.20 -6.27 -3.26
N GLU A 132 -10.95 -5.98 -4.32
CA GLU A 132 -10.46 -5.12 -5.41
C GLU A 132 -10.14 -3.70 -4.91
N ARG A 133 -10.99 -3.13 -4.06
CA ARG A 133 -10.78 -1.79 -3.50
C ARG A 133 -9.55 -1.75 -2.60
N VAL A 134 -9.39 -2.77 -1.76
CA VAL A 134 -8.26 -2.86 -0.81
C VAL A 134 -6.91 -2.96 -1.52
N ILE A 135 -6.80 -3.55 -2.70
CA ILE A 135 -5.57 -3.52 -3.50
C ILE A 135 -5.12 -2.08 -3.73
N HIS A 136 -6.04 -1.18 -4.07
CA HIS A 136 -5.73 0.23 -4.28
C HIS A 136 -5.43 0.96 -2.96
N HIS A 137 -6.11 0.58 -1.86
CA HIS A 137 -5.84 1.09 -0.53
C HIS A 137 -4.37 0.83 -0.12
N GLU A 138 -3.91 -0.39 -0.27
CA GLU A 138 -2.53 -0.77 0.07
C GLU A 138 -1.49 -0.13 -0.87
N VAL A 139 -1.81 0.03 -2.15
CA VAL A 139 -0.96 0.79 -3.07
C VAL A 139 -0.85 2.25 -2.64
N PHE A 140 -1.92 2.84 -2.08
CA PHE A 140 -1.85 4.22 -1.60
C PHE A 140 -0.86 4.40 -0.46
N HIS A 141 -0.76 3.45 0.46
CA HIS A 141 0.25 3.53 1.53
C HIS A 141 1.67 3.60 0.97
N ILE A 142 1.98 2.86 -0.11
CA ILE A 142 3.26 2.98 -0.81
C ILE A 142 3.45 4.37 -1.45
N ILE A 143 2.37 4.91 -2.06
CA ILE A 143 2.39 6.27 -2.62
C ILE A 143 2.65 7.29 -1.50
N ASN A 144 1.90 7.20 -0.41
CA ASN A 144 1.99 8.10 0.74
C ASN A 144 3.39 8.04 1.38
N ASP A 145 3.92 6.85 1.61
CA ASP A 145 5.25 6.66 2.17
C ASP A 145 6.37 7.21 1.28
N THR A 146 6.20 7.12 -0.04
CA THR A 146 7.17 7.63 -1.00
C THR A 146 7.12 9.14 -1.12
N PHE A 147 5.94 9.76 -0.94
CA PHE A 147 5.69 11.18 -1.17
C PHE A 147 5.03 11.87 0.04
N LYS A 148 5.52 11.59 1.25
CA LYS A 148 4.98 12.12 2.53
C LYS A 148 4.81 13.65 2.54
N GLU A 149 5.70 14.36 1.88
CA GLU A 149 5.67 15.84 1.79
C GLU A 149 4.50 16.35 0.93
N ILE A 150 4.02 15.53 -0.02
CA ILE A 150 2.87 15.86 -0.88
C ILE A 150 1.55 15.50 -0.18
N PHE A 151 1.54 14.38 0.56
CA PHE A 151 0.39 13.88 1.33
C PHE A 151 0.51 14.25 2.80
N ASP A 152 0.55 15.57 3.07
CA ASP A 152 0.71 16.09 4.44
C ASP A 152 -0.53 15.82 5.30
N GLU A 153 -0.35 15.02 6.35
CA GLU A 153 -1.43 14.59 7.26
C GLU A 153 -2.02 15.74 8.08
N ASN A 154 -1.24 16.80 8.37
CA ASN A 154 -1.76 17.97 9.08
C ASN A 154 -2.71 18.76 8.18
N THR A 155 -2.33 18.98 6.92
CA THR A 155 -3.20 19.61 5.92
C THR A 155 -4.48 18.81 5.74
N TRP A 156 -4.38 17.48 5.64
CA TRP A 156 -5.52 16.58 5.53
C TRP A 156 -6.45 16.67 6.75
N SER A 157 -5.89 16.59 7.95
CA SER A 157 -6.64 16.65 9.21
C SER A 157 -7.41 17.96 9.37
N ASN A 158 -6.88 19.06 8.87
CA ASN A 158 -7.52 20.39 8.92
C ASN A 158 -8.78 20.50 8.02
N PHE A 159 -9.07 19.53 7.16
CA PHE A 159 -10.36 19.50 6.45
C PHE A 159 -11.51 19.05 7.34
N ASN A 160 -11.22 18.27 8.39
CA ASN A 160 -12.22 17.74 9.31
C ASN A 160 -12.78 18.82 10.26
N PRO A 161 -13.96 18.58 10.86
CA PRO A 161 -14.47 19.43 11.94
C PRO A 161 -13.45 19.54 13.08
N LYS A 162 -13.43 20.70 13.74
CA LYS A 162 -12.45 20.99 14.83
C LYS A 162 -12.53 20.01 16.01
N GLU A 163 -13.70 19.44 16.22
CA GLU A 163 -13.97 18.48 17.31
C GLU A 163 -13.53 17.06 16.96
N PHE A 164 -13.19 16.80 15.70
CA PHE A 164 -12.75 15.48 15.27
C PHE A 164 -11.24 15.34 15.41
N ASN A 165 -10.81 14.21 15.98
CA ASN A 165 -9.41 13.83 16.07
C ASN A 165 -9.26 12.38 15.63
N TYR A 166 -8.23 12.13 14.81
CA TYR A 166 -7.80 10.77 14.49
C TYR A 166 -7.18 10.09 15.72
N ALA A 167 -7.17 8.76 15.72
CA ALA A 167 -6.41 7.98 16.68
C ALA A 167 -4.89 8.03 16.33
N GLU A 168 -4.06 7.68 17.30
CA GLU A 168 -2.60 7.63 17.12
C GLU A 168 -2.15 6.49 16.20
N CYS A 169 -2.94 5.42 16.10
CA CYS A 169 -2.69 4.31 15.19
C CYS A 169 -4.00 3.65 14.74
N SER A 170 -3.98 2.97 13.58
CA SER A 170 -5.16 2.28 13.03
C SER A 170 -5.66 1.13 13.92
N THR A 171 -4.76 0.50 14.67
CA THR A 171 -5.10 -0.57 15.64
C THR A 171 -5.45 -0.06 17.03
N CYS A 172 -5.31 1.25 17.31
CA CYS A 172 -5.68 1.89 18.58
C CYS A 172 -7.15 2.28 18.66
N THR A 173 -7.94 1.97 17.64
CA THR A 173 -9.35 2.35 17.54
C THR A 173 -10.22 1.13 17.23
N LYS A 174 -11.53 1.25 17.55
CA LYS A 174 -12.55 0.26 17.17
C LYS A 174 -13.22 0.58 15.82
N LYS A 175 -12.78 1.63 15.14
CA LYS A 175 -13.33 2.07 13.84
C LYS A 175 -12.71 1.25 12.71
N ILE A 176 -13.28 0.08 12.43
CA ILE A 176 -12.75 -0.90 11.48
C ILE A 176 -13.73 -1.26 10.35
N GLY A 177 -14.92 -0.63 10.32
CA GLY A 177 -15.95 -0.92 9.33
C GLY A 177 -15.55 -0.43 7.94
N LEU A 178 -15.62 -1.32 6.95
CA LEU A 178 -15.25 -1.08 5.55
C LEU A 178 -16.45 -0.78 4.63
N GLU A 179 -17.67 -0.77 5.18
CA GLU A 179 -18.87 -0.41 4.43
C GLU A 179 -18.86 1.07 4.05
N THR A 180 -19.18 1.35 2.79
CA THR A 180 -19.34 2.72 2.30
C THR A 180 -20.56 3.36 2.90
N TYR A 181 -20.42 4.52 3.49
CA TYR A 181 -21.55 5.30 3.97
C TYR A 181 -22.43 5.76 2.81
N SER A 182 -23.75 5.70 2.98
CA SER A 182 -24.67 6.22 1.98
C SER A 182 -24.62 7.75 1.88
N ASN A 183 -24.33 8.44 2.98
CA ASN A 183 -24.10 9.88 3.05
C ASN A 183 -22.75 10.10 3.73
N SER A 184 -21.83 10.76 3.06
CA SER A 184 -20.56 11.12 3.68
C SER A 184 -20.77 12.24 4.72
N ASN A 185 -19.93 12.23 5.73
CA ASN A 185 -19.77 13.32 6.69
C ASN A 185 -18.27 13.59 6.83
N GLY A 186 -17.65 13.91 5.73
CA GLY A 186 -16.21 14.02 5.59
C GLY A 186 -15.47 12.69 5.44
N PHE A 187 -16.16 11.55 5.62
CA PHE A 187 -15.58 10.20 5.63
C PHE A 187 -16.37 9.25 4.73
N ILE A 188 -15.69 8.31 4.10
CA ILE A 188 -16.31 7.33 3.20
C ILE A 188 -16.76 6.07 3.94
N THR A 189 -15.96 5.62 4.90
CA THR A 189 -16.21 4.42 5.72
C THR A 189 -15.98 4.75 7.19
N GLU A 190 -16.34 3.83 8.08
CA GLU A 190 -15.94 3.95 9.48
C GLU A 190 -14.42 3.91 9.63
N TYR A 191 -13.73 3.07 8.84
CA TYR A 191 -12.28 2.91 8.85
C TYR A 191 -11.54 4.20 8.46
N SER A 192 -12.11 5.02 7.57
CA SER A 192 -11.55 6.36 7.27
C SER A 192 -11.45 7.28 8.48
N GLN A 193 -12.13 6.98 9.58
CA GLN A 193 -12.02 7.77 10.79
C GLN A 193 -10.92 7.29 11.76
N SER A 194 -10.13 6.30 11.38
CA SER A 194 -9.07 5.74 12.23
C SER A 194 -7.83 6.62 12.31
N THR A 195 -7.15 6.83 11.20
CA THR A 195 -5.99 7.74 11.09
C THR A 195 -6.08 8.56 9.81
N ALA A 196 -5.28 9.63 9.71
CA ALA A 196 -5.23 10.47 8.51
C ALA A 196 -4.73 9.68 7.28
N SER A 197 -3.75 8.80 7.47
CA SER A 197 -3.21 7.94 6.41
C SER A 197 -4.26 6.96 5.89
N GLU A 198 -5.02 6.31 6.79
CA GLU A 198 -6.10 5.39 6.40
C GLU A 198 -7.25 6.13 5.69
N ASP A 199 -7.58 7.32 6.12
CA ASP A 199 -8.60 8.14 5.48
C ASP A 199 -8.20 8.54 4.05
N MET A 200 -6.95 8.94 3.84
CA MET A 200 -6.42 9.20 2.51
C MET A 200 -6.46 7.94 1.63
N ALA A 201 -6.07 6.79 2.18
CA ALA A 201 -6.09 5.50 1.49
C ALA A 201 -7.52 5.06 1.12
N GLU A 202 -8.48 5.28 2.01
CA GLU A 202 -9.90 5.02 1.73
C GLU A 202 -10.41 5.93 0.60
N VAL A 203 -10.15 7.25 0.66
CA VAL A 203 -10.57 8.18 -0.41
C VAL A 203 -9.95 7.78 -1.75
N PHE A 204 -8.65 7.48 -1.77
CA PHE A 204 -7.97 7.06 -3.00
C PHE A 204 -8.52 5.75 -3.55
N SER A 205 -8.69 4.73 -2.70
CA SER A 205 -9.17 3.41 -3.13
C SER A 205 -10.58 3.46 -3.69
N HIS A 206 -11.47 4.27 -3.09
CA HIS A 206 -12.82 4.49 -3.61
C HIS A 206 -12.84 5.27 -4.93
N LEU A 207 -11.93 6.22 -5.13
CA LEU A 207 -11.75 6.88 -6.42
C LEU A 207 -11.29 5.89 -7.50
N MET A 208 -10.30 5.06 -7.18
CA MET A 208 -9.78 4.03 -8.10
C MET A 208 -10.83 2.96 -8.43
N TYR A 209 -11.60 2.52 -7.47
CA TYR A 209 -12.60 1.47 -7.65
C TYR A 209 -13.93 1.99 -8.21
N GLY A 210 -14.19 3.30 -8.12
CA GLY A 210 -15.43 3.91 -8.60
C GLY A 210 -16.62 3.70 -7.66
N SER A 211 -16.40 3.65 -6.35
CA SER A 211 -17.43 3.37 -5.33
C SER A 211 -17.62 4.50 -4.32
N LEU A 212 -17.53 5.73 -4.77
CA LEU A 212 -17.80 6.90 -3.92
C LEU A 212 -19.24 6.90 -3.39
N PRO A 213 -19.52 7.51 -2.23
CA PRO A 213 -20.86 7.72 -1.71
C PRO A 213 -21.76 8.44 -2.71
N ASN A 214 -23.07 8.15 -2.70
CA ASN A 214 -24.04 8.80 -3.58
C ASN A 214 -24.14 10.33 -3.32
N LYS A 215 -23.91 10.73 -2.08
CA LYS A 215 -23.88 12.15 -1.69
C LYS A 215 -22.50 12.46 -1.10
N ILE A 216 -21.81 13.38 -1.74
CA ILE A 216 -20.50 13.88 -1.32
C ILE A 216 -20.74 15.22 -0.62
N ASP A 217 -20.30 15.32 0.63
CA ASP A 217 -20.34 16.59 1.39
C ASP A 217 -19.12 17.46 1.07
N PRO A 218 -19.16 18.77 1.46
CA PRO A 218 -18.07 19.70 1.15
C PRO A 218 -16.68 19.31 1.73
N ILE A 219 -16.64 18.54 2.83
CA ILE A 219 -15.38 18.09 3.42
C ILE A 219 -14.76 17.00 2.55
N LEU A 220 -15.55 16.00 2.19
CA LEU A 220 -15.10 14.91 1.32
C LEU A 220 -14.73 15.45 -0.08
N GLU A 221 -15.44 16.45 -0.58
CA GLU A 221 -15.08 17.11 -1.85
C GLU A 221 -13.67 17.73 -1.80
N LYS A 222 -13.33 18.42 -0.69
CA LYS A 222 -11.97 18.97 -0.47
C LYS A 222 -10.92 17.86 -0.41
N LYS A 223 -11.21 16.76 0.28
CA LYS A 223 -10.36 15.58 0.38
C LYS A 223 -10.09 14.95 -0.99
N ILE A 224 -11.13 14.75 -1.78
CA ILE A 224 -11.03 14.25 -3.16
C ILE A 224 -10.16 15.17 -4.02
N LYS A 225 -10.39 16.48 -3.93
CA LYS A 225 -9.60 17.47 -4.67
C LYS A 225 -8.12 17.45 -4.24
N PHE A 226 -7.86 17.29 -2.94
CA PHE A 226 -6.49 17.17 -2.42
C PHE A 226 -5.79 15.95 -3.03
N ILE A 227 -6.40 14.75 -2.99
CA ILE A 227 -5.82 13.52 -3.58
C ILE A 227 -5.54 13.72 -5.07
N LYS A 228 -6.51 14.24 -5.84
CA LYS A 228 -6.33 14.49 -7.28
C LYS A 228 -5.17 15.43 -7.59
N ASN A 229 -5.08 16.52 -6.85
CA ASN A 229 -4.00 17.50 -7.01
C ASN A 229 -2.64 16.94 -6.60
N ALA A 230 -2.59 16.13 -5.55
CA ALA A 230 -1.37 15.47 -5.09
C ALA A 230 -0.85 14.47 -6.13
N LEU A 231 -1.72 13.64 -6.68
CA LEU A 231 -1.37 12.67 -7.72
C LEU A 231 -0.90 13.35 -9.01
N SER A 232 -1.54 14.44 -9.44
CA SER A 232 -1.11 15.17 -10.63
C SER A 232 0.28 15.81 -10.48
N LYS A 233 0.72 16.14 -9.25
CA LYS A 233 2.10 16.59 -9.00
C LYS A 233 3.12 15.46 -9.15
N ILE A 234 2.73 14.22 -8.87
CA ILE A 234 3.59 13.03 -9.02
C ILE A 234 3.64 12.59 -10.48
N ASP A 235 2.49 12.56 -11.13
CA ASP A 235 2.34 12.14 -12.52
C ASP A 235 1.14 12.83 -13.16
N ASN A 236 1.41 13.76 -14.10
CA ASN A 236 0.34 14.49 -14.79
C ASN A 236 -0.59 13.58 -15.63
N ASP A 237 -0.08 12.41 -16.03
CA ASP A 237 -0.82 11.44 -16.83
C ASP A 237 -1.54 10.38 -15.97
N PHE A 238 -1.51 10.52 -14.63
CA PHE A 238 -2.19 9.59 -13.74
C PHE A 238 -3.72 9.73 -13.86
N ILE A 239 -4.38 8.61 -14.17
CA ILE A 239 -5.85 8.54 -14.34
C ILE A 239 -6.44 7.79 -13.13
N LEU A 240 -7.38 8.45 -12.44
CA LEU A 240 -8.19 7.89 -11.36
C LEU A 240 -9.41 7.14 -11.91
#